data_08b759b2db6946bdcc8207175fc22c9c
#
_entry.id   08b759b2db6946bdcc8207175fc22c9c
#
_cell.length_a   1.000
_cell.length_b   1.000
_cell.length_c   1.000
_cell.angle_alpha   90.00
_cell.angle_beta   90.00
_cell.angle_gamma   90.00
#
_symmetry.space_group_name_H-M   'P 1'
#
loop_
_entity.id
_entity.type
_entity.pdbx_description
1 polymer ?
#
loop_
_entity_poly.entity_id
_entity_poly.type
_entity_poly.pdbx_seq_one_letter_code
_entity_poly.pdbx_strand_id
1 'polypeptide(L)'
;MTEWAPGPALAAFHDGVTVVCELAAQFTDDGWAAPTPCPEWRAADLAGHLRCVADDFNEYLDDAPASRLARLMATGADPARLARKLARQNAAELAALGEGEGPEHIAAFAASARGYARRVPAVWNLPHHRYRGTVVTVGDVAGAVCAEWHLHAWDLARALGKDYCPANPDILAAGWRAGKPHLPLRPPVAVAARGAAPAGGSVGDEAWPSGNAAWRMLLRTSGRLA
;
A
#
# COMPACT_ATOMS: atom_id res chain seq x y z
N MET A 1 -19.37 6.82 -8.93
CA MET A 1 -17.97 6.86 -8.43
C MET A 1 -18.04 6.78 -6.91
N THR A 2 -17.41 5.77 -6.31
CA THR A 2 -17.30 5.69 -4.84
C THR A 2 -16.36 6.81 -4.41
N GLU A 3 -16.87 7.74 -3.62
CA GLU A 3 -16.10 8.85 -3.10
C GLU A 3 -15.19 8.34 -1.99
N TRP A 4 -13.91 8.71 -2.02
CA TRP A 4 -12.97 8.44 -0.96
C TRP A 4 -13.28 9.35 0.23
N ALA A 5 -13.96 8.82 1.23
CA ALA A 5 -14.43 9.54 2.41
C ALA A 5 -13.96 8.85 3.71
N PRO A 6 -13.80 9.58 4.84
CA PRO A 6 -13.21 9.04 6.07
C PRO A 6 -13.89 7.77 6.59
N GLY A 7 -15.21 7.74 6.65
CA GLY A 7 -15.94 6.61 7.22
C GLY A 7 -15.68 5.28 6.52
N PRO A 8 -16.01 5.14 5.22
CA PRO A 8 -15.74 3.93 4.45
C PRO A 8 -14.24 3.59 4.35
N ALA A 9 -13.39 4.61 4.26
CA ALA A 9 -11.95 4.46 4.20
C ALA A 9 -11.38 3.82 5.47
N LEU A 10 -11.77 4.32 6.63
CA LEU A 10 -11.32 3.81 7.92
C LEU A 10 -11.90 2.42 8.21
N ALA A 11 -13.14 2.14 7.80
CA ALA A 11 -13.68 0.79 7.89
C ALA A 11 -12.81 -0.20 7.10
N ALA A 12 -12.53 0.08 5.83
CA ALA A 12 -11.65 -0.76 5.00
C ALA A 12 -10.22 -0.85 5.56
N PHE A 13 -9.71 0.24 6.17
CA PHE A 13 -8.40 0.23 6.83
C PHE A 13 -8.37 -0.76 8.02
N HIS A 14 -9.39 -0.73 8.87
CA HIS A 14 -9.51 -1.65 10.00
C HIS A 14 -9.70 -3.09 9.54
N ASP A 15 -10.48 -3.32 8.48
CA ASP A 15 -10.63 -4.64 7.87
C ASP A 15 -9.28 -5.17 7.38
N GLY A 16 -8.47 -4.34 6.72
CA GLY A 16 -7.13 -4.72 6.28
C GLY A 16 -6.22 -5.13 7.42
N VAL A 17 -6.19 -4.36 8.52
CA VAL A 17 -5.41 -4.72 9.71
C VAL A 17 -5.91 -6.03 10.32
N THR A 18 -7.22 -6.23 10.40
CA THR A 18 -7.82 -7.44 10.95
C THR A 18 -7.45 -8.67 10.12
N VAL A 19 -7.61 -8.59 8.81
CA VAL A 19 -7.30 -9.70 7.90
C VAL A 19 -5.81 -10.06 7.93
N VAL A 20 -4.91 -9.08 7.98
CA VAL A 20 -3.48 -9.34 8.17
C VAL A 20 -3.23 -10.14 9.44
N CYS A 21 -3.83 -9.75 10.57
CA CYS A 21 -3.69 -10.48 11.83
C CYS A 21 -4.28 -11.91 11.76
N GLU A 22 -5.44 -12.09 11.13
CA GLU A 22 -6.10 -13.39 10.98
C GLU A 22 -5.30 -14.35 10.08
N LEU A 23 -4.68 -13.84 9.02
CA LEU A 23 -3.80 -14.63 8.16
C LEU A 23 -2.50 -14.96 8.91
N ALA A 24 -1.91 -14.00 9.58
CA ALA A 24 -0.70 -14.18 10.35
C ALA A 24 -0.85 -15.25 11.45
N ALA A 25 -2.00 -15.31 12.11
CA ALA A 25 -2.29 -16.33 13.14
C ALA A 25 -2.37 -17.77 12.59
N GLN A 26 -2.32 -17.96 11.28
CA GLN A 26 -2.37 -19.27 10.64
C GLN A 26 -0.98 -19.81 10.29
N PHE A 27 0.07 -19.00 10.41
CA PHE A 27 1.43 -19.48 10.23
C PHE A 27 1.89 -20.27 11.47
N THR A 28 2.51 -21.41 11.21
CA THR A 28 3.32 -22.12 12.21
C THR A 28 4.71 -21.47 12.31
N ASP A 29 5.50 -21.84 13.32
CA ASP A 29 6.85 -21.29 13.48
C ASP A 29 7.68 -21.49 12.20
N ASP A 30 7.69 -22.71 11.63
CA ASP A 30 8.36 -22.98 10.35
C ASP A 30 7.71 -22.26 9.16
N GLY A 31 6.41 -22.00 9.25
CA GLY A 31 5.64 -21.32 8.21
C GLY A 31 6.09 -19.88 7.95
N TRP A 32 6.65 -19.21 8.95
CA TRP A 32 7.18 -17.85 8.80
C TRP A 32 8.39 -17.77 7.84
N ALA A 33 9.04 -18.89 7.56
CA ALA A 33 10.10 -18.97 6.56
C ALA A 33 9.56 -19.10 5.11
N ALA A 34 8.23 -19.25 4.91
CA ALA A 34 7.63 -19.41 3.60
C ALA A 34 7.89 -18.19 2.69
N PRO A 35 8.21 -18.42 1.40
CA PRO A 35 8.37 -17.33 0.44
C PRO A 35 7.04 -16.64 0.18
N THR A 36 7.09 -15.34 -0.08
CA THR A 36 5.93 -14.54 -0.48
C THR A 36 6.00 -14.13 -1.95
N PRO A 37 4.92 -13.61 -2.55
CA PRO A 37 4.98 -12.98 -3.87
C PRO A 37 5.86 -11.72 -3.94
N CYS A 38 6.21 -11.12 -2.81
CA CYS A 38 7.21 -10.05 -2.76
C CYS A 38 8.59 -10.67 -2.96
N PRO A 39 9.32 -10.32 -4.05
CA PRO A 39 10.62 -10.92 -4.33
C PRO A 39 11.58 -10.77 -3.15
N GLU A 40 12.29 -11.84 -2.83
CA GLU A 40 13.31 -11.91 -1.76
C GLU A 40 12.76 -11.84 -0.32
N TRP A 41 11.44 -11.74 -0.11
CA TRP A 41 10.82 -11.67 1.21
C TRP A 41 10.11 -12.96 1.60
N ARG A 42 10.44 -13.45 2.80
CA ARG A 42 9.68 -14.47 3.51
C ARG A 42 8.48 -13.84 4.23
N ALA A 43 7.58 -14.63 4.74
CA ALA A 43 6.44 -14.14 5.52
C ALA A 43 6.88 -13.31 6.75
N ALA A 44 7.97 -13.71 7.43
CA ALA A 44 8.53 -12.93 8.54
C ALA A 44 9.06 -11.55 8.11
N ASP A 45 9.74 -11.48 6.96
CA ASP A 45 10.25 -10.22 6.41
C ASP A 45 9.09 -9.28 6.05
N LEU A 46 8.00 -9.84 5.50
CA LEU A 46 6.78 -9.09 5.19
C LEU A 46 6.11 -8.56 6.47
N ALA A 47 6.07 -9.34 7.55
CA ALA A 47 5.56 -8.89 8.85
C ALA A 47 6.39 -7.73 9.42
N GLY A 48 7.72 -7.82 9.33
CA GLY A 48 8.63 -6.73 9.68
C GLY A 48 8.41 -5.47 8.87
N HIS A 49 8.24 -5.61 7.54
CA HIS A 49 7.92 -4.49 6.66
C HIS A 49 6.60 -3.81 7.04
N LEU A 50 5.54 -4.56 7.29
CA LEU A 50 4.25 -4.02 7.73
C LEU A 50 4.38 -3.17 9.00
N ARG A 51 5.17 -3.64 9.96
CA ARG A 51 5.49 -2.89 11.18
C ARG A 51 6.20 -1.58 10.86
N CYS A 52 7.30 -1.62 10.09
CA CYS A 52 8.06 -0.42 9.72
C CYS A 52 7.17 0.62 9.04
N VAL A 53 6.34 0.21 8.08
CA VAL A 53 5.42 1.12 7.37
C VAL A 53 4.41 1.75 8.33
N ALA A 54 3.82 0.98 9.25
CA ALA A 54 2.86 1.51 10.21
C ALA A 54 3.51 2.50 11.19
N ASP A 55 4.73 2.24 11.62
CA ASP A 55 5.52 3.12 12.48
C ASP A 55 5.87 4.43 11.76
N ASP A 56 6.32 4.38 10.51
CA ASP A 56 6.63 5.54 9.67
C ASP A 56 5.43 6.50 9.53
N PHE A 57 4.21 5.96 9.38
CA PHE A 57 3.00 6.79 9.29
C PHE A 57 2.63 7.47 10.60
N ASN A 58 2.88 6.83 11.74
CA ASN A 58 2.72 7.49 13.04
C ASN A 58 3.78 8.57 13.24
N GLU A 59 5.05 8.31 12.92
CA GLU A 59 6.13 9.30 12.97
C GLU A 59 5.79 10.52 12.10
N TYR A 60 5.23 10.29 10.92
CA TYR A 60 4.77 11.37 10.06
C TYR A 60 3.74 12.29 10.76
N LEU A 61 2.78 11.73 11.50
CA LEU A 61 1.79 12.53 12.22
C LEU A 61 2.38 13.30 13.40
N ASP A 62 3.53 12.86 13.94
CA ASP A 62 4.22 13.53 15.03
C ASP A 62 5.12 14.67 14.52
N ASP A 63 5.80 14.48 13.38
CA ASP A 63 6.75 15.45 12.83
C ASP A 63 6.66 15.53 11.29
N ALA A 64 5.52 15.98 10.80
CA ALA A 64 5.19 16.00 9.37
C ALA A 64 6.27 16.61 8.46
N PRO A 65 6.87 17.81 8.75
CA PRO A 65 7.83 18.42 7.84
C PRO A 65 9.19 17.71 7.79
N ALA A 66 9.60 17.11 8.90
CA ALA A 66 10.90 16.44 9.05
C ALA A 66 10.81 14.95 8.77
N SER A 67 9.60 14.41 8.60
CA SER A 67 9.45 12.97 8.38
C SER A 67 10.18 12.51 7.12
N ARG A 68 10.71 11.30 7.19
CA ARG A 68 11.43 10.67 6.09
C ARG A 68 10.55 10.50 4.85
N LEU A 69 9.27 10.15 5.06
CA LEU A 69 8.30 9.97 4.00
C LEU A 69 8.01 11.29 3.27
N ALA A 70 7.83 12.41 4.00
CA ALA A 70 7.62 13.72 3.39
C ALA A 70 8.80 14.14 2.51
N ARG A 71 10.05 13.95 3.00
CA ARG A 71 11.27 14.23 2.23
C ARG A 71 11.41 13.34 0.98
N LEU A 72 10.99 12.08 1.08
CA LEU A 72 11.00 11.16 -0.05
C LEU A 72 10.03 11.61 -1.14
N MET A 73 8.81 11.99 -0.76
CA MET A 73 7.74 12.37 -1.69
C MET A 73 7.95 13.77 -2.29
N ALA A 74 8.61 14.68 -1.56
CA ALA A 74 8.88 16.04 -2.03
C ALA A 74 9.87 16.12 -3.20
N THR A 75 10.60 15.04 -3.51
CA THR A 75 11.70 15.08 -4.49
C THR A 75 11.24 15.15 -5.95
N GLY A 76 9.93 15.11 -6.25
CA GLY A 76 9.41 15.15 -7.62
C GLY A 76 10.01 14.08 -8.55
N ALA A 77 10.52 13.01 -8.00
CA ALA A 77 11.35 12.04 -8.68
C ALA A 77 10.55 11.27 -9.75
N ASP A 78 11.24 10.87 -10.81
CA ASP A 78 10.77 9.86 -11.74
C ASP A 78 10.24 8.63 -10.97
N PRO A 79 9.06 8.10 -11.32
CA PRO A 79 8.45 6.97 -10.61
C PRO A 79 9.36 5.75 -10.46
N ALA A 80 10.16 5.42 -11.47
CA ALA A 80 11.09 4.30 -11.41
C ALA A 80 12.25 4.57 -10.41
N ARG A 81 12.72 5.81 -10.34
CA ARG A 81 13.75 6.21 -9.35
C ARG A 81 13.18 6.18 -7.92
N LEU A 82 11.94 6.64 -7.76
CA LEU A 82 11.24 6.60 -6.47
C LEU A 82 11.06 5.16 -6.01
N ALA A 83 10.60 4.26 -6.88
CA ALA A 83 10.42 2.85 -6.57
C ALA A 83 11.73 2.18 -6.11
N ARG A 84 12.84 2.43 -6.83
CA ARG A 84 14.18 1.92 -6.43
C ARG A 84 14.66 2.49 -5.10
N LYS A 85 14.32 3.74 -4.81
CA LYS A 85 14.69 4.37 -3.54
C LYS A 85 13.88 3.75 -2.39
N LEU A 86 12.57 3.57 -2.57
CA LEU A 86 11.70 2.89 -1.61
C LEU A 86 12.15 1.46 -1.34
N ALA A 87 12.47 0.68 -2.38
CA ALA A 87 12.94 -0.69 -2.20
C ALA A 87 14.22 -0.77 -1.35
N ARG A 88 15.20 0.12 -1.62
CA ARG A 88 16.42 0.19 -0.80
C ARG A 88 16.16 0.63 0.63
N GLN A 89 15.23 1.55 0.81
CA GLN A 89 14.82 2.02 2.13
C GLN A 89 14.17 0.89 2.93
N ASN A 90 13.20 0.19 2.34
CA ASN A 90 12.53 -0.95 2.98
C ASN A 90 13.55 -2.04 3.38
N ALA A 91 14.50 -2.36 2.50
CA ALA A 91 15.55 -3.33 2.82
C ALA A 91 16.44 -2.87 3.99
N ALA A 92 16.79 -1.58 4.05
CA ALA A 92 17.58 -1.03 5.14
C ALA A 92 16.81 -1.03 6.48
N GLU A 93 15.50 -0.78 6.44
CA GLU A 93 14.63 -0.83 7.61
C GLU A 93 14.48 -2.22 8.18
N LEU A 94 14.25 -3.21 7.30
CA LEU A 94 14.21 -4.62 7.70
C LEU A 94 15.55 -5.05 8.33
N ALA A 95 16.67 -4.66 7.73
CA ALA A 95 17.98 -4.96 8.27
C ALA A 95 18.21 -4.30 9.65
N ALA A 96 17.71 -3.08 9.85
CA ALA A 96 17.83 -2.36 11.12
C ALA A 96 16.88 -2.92 12.21
N LEU A 97 15.76 -3.51 11.81
CA LEU A 97 14.81 -4.15 12.72
C LEU A 97 15.40 -5.39 13.39
N GLY A 98 16.38 -6.03 12.72
CA GLY A 98 17.04 -7.24 13.21
C GLY A 98 16.19 -8.50 13.03
N GLU A 99 16.67 -9.59 13.59
CA GLU A 99 15.94 -10.87 13.60
C GLU A 99 14.84 -10.80 14.67
N GLY A 100 13.60 -10.53 14.23
CA GLY A 100 12.40 -10.61 15.05
C GLY A 100 11.49 -11.75 14.59
N GLU A 101 10.66 -12.22 15.50
CA GLU A 101 9.67 -13.24 15.16
C GLU A 101 8.46 -12.62 14.45
N GLY A 102 7.93 -13.30 13.42
CA GLY A 102 6.77 -12.87 12.67
C GLY A 102 5.58 -12.42 13.54
N PRO A 103 5.17 -13.20 14.57
CA PRO A 103 4.08 -12.84 15.48
C PRO A 103 4.31 -11.51 16.21
N GLU A 104 5.53 -11.24 16.66
CA GLU A 104 5.87 -9.98 17.36
C GLU A 104 5.74 -8.79 16.43
N HIS A 105 6.22 -8.92 15.19
CA HIS A 105 6.09 -7.88 14.17
C HIS A 105 4.62 -7.60 13.84
N ILE A 106 3.78 -8.63 13.73
CA ILE A 106 2.34 -8.46 13.47
C ILE A 106 1.64 -7.78 14.66
N ALA A 107 1.98 -8.13 15.89
CA ALA A 107 1.42 -7.47 17.07
C ALA A 107 1.78 -5.98 17.11
N ALA A 108 3.04 -5.63 16.84
CA ALA A 108 3.51 -4.26 16.76
C ALA A 108 2.84 -3.49 15.59
N PHE A 109 2.78 -4.10 14.39
CA PHE A 109 2.04 -3.57 13.25
C PHE A 109 0.61 -3.23 13.62
N ALA A 110 -0.13 -4.17 14.21
CA ALA A 110 -1.54 -3.98 14.55
C ALA A 110 -1.75 -2.84 15.56
N ALA A 111 -0.86 -2.73 16.55
CA ALA A 111 -0.91 -1.66 17.54
C ALA A 111 -0.66 -0.28 16.88
N SER A 112 0.40 -0.19 16.07
CA SER A 112 0.81 1.02 15.37
C SER A 112 -0.24 1.46 14.34
N ALA A 113 -0.73 0.55 13.49
CA ALA A 113 -1.75 0.83 12.48
C ALA A 113 -3.07 1.30 13.10
N ARG A 114 -3.52 0.68 14.19
CA ARG A 114 -4.71 1.15 14.93
C ARG A 114 -4.46 2.50 15.60
N GLY A 115 -3.24 2.76 16.07
CA GLY A 115 -2.82 4.07 16.58
C GLY A 115 -2.99 5.16 15.53
N TYR A 116 -2.46 4.93 14.35
CA TYR A 116 -2.59 5.82 13.19
C TYR A 116 -4.06 6.07 12.83
N ALA A 117 -4.87 5.01 12.69
CA ALA A 117 -6.28 5.12 12.32
C ALA A 117 -7.10 5.97 13.30
N ARG A 118 -6.77 5.98 14.59
CA ARG A 118 -7.44 6.85 15.59
C ARG A 118 -7.08 8.32 15.41
N ARG A 119 -5.91 8.64 14.88
CA ARG A 119 -5.37 10.01 14.77
C ARG A 119 -5.76 10.68 13.44
N VAL A 120 -5.80 9.90 12.36
CA VAL A 120 -6.03 10.40 10.99
C VAL A 120 -7.31 11.23 10.83
N PRO A 121 -8.48 10.91 11.42
CA PRO A 121 -9.69 11.71 11.23
C PRO A 121 -9.53 13.19 11.59
N ALA A 122 -8.76 13.50 12.63
CA ALA A 122 -8.53 14.87 13.06
C ALA A 122 -7.68 15.70 12.08
N VAL A 123 -6.91 15.04 11.25
CA VAL A 123 -5.95 15.66 10.32
C VAL A 123 -6.23 15.29 8.85
N TRP A 124 -7.37 14.68 8.56
CA TRP A 124 -7.73 14.10 7.27
C TRP A 124 -7.46 15.01 6.07
N ASN A 125 -7.85 16.27 6.16
CA ASN A 125 -7.75 17.24 5.08
C ASN A 125 -6.45 18.06 5.12
N LEU A 126 -5.55 17.81 6.07
CA LEU A 126 -4.27 18.51 6.10
C LEU A 126 -3.39 18.09 4.93
N PRO A 127 -2.66 19.05 4.31
CA PRO A 127 -1.70 18.73 3.26
C PRO A 127 -0.61 17.79 3.77
N HIS A 128 -0.39 16.69 3.06
CA HIS A 128 0.73 15.79 3.29
C HIS A 128 1.93 16.17 2.42
N HIS A 129 1.74 16.20 1.10
CA HIS A 129 2.78 16.61 0.14
C HIS A 129 2.16 17.14 -1.15
N ARG A 130 3.01 17.65 -2.04
CA ARG A 130 2.60 18.07 -3.40
C ARG A 130 3.21 17.14 -4.43
N TYR A 131 2.40 16.71 -5.39
CA TYR A 131 2.85 15.98 -6.55
C TYR A 131 2.33 16.65 -7.83
N ARG A 132 3.23 17.13 -8.68
CA ARG A 132 2.90 17.86 -9.94
C ARG A 132 1.85 18.96 -9.76
N GLY A 133 1.96 19.71 -8.68
CA GLY A 133 1.02 20.80 -8.36
C GLY A 133 -0.23 20.37 -7.58
N THR A 134 -0.60 19.12 -7.59
CA THR A 134 -1.72 18.59 -6.80
C THR A 134 -1.31 18.43 -5.33
N VAL A 135 -2.16 18.87 -4.43
CA VAL A 135 -2.02 18.60 -2.99
C VAL A 135 -2.54 17.19 -2.72
N VAL A 136 -1.71 16.35 -2.12
CA VAL A 136 -2.10 15.06 -1.56
C VAL A 136 -2.30 15.27 -0.07
N THR A 137 -3.46 14.92 0.45
CA THR A 137 -3.81 15.09 1.86
C THR A 137 -3.38 13.90 2.71
N VAL A 138 -3.44 14.05 4.03
CA VAL A 138 -3.24 12.92 4.96
C VAL A 138 -4.28 11.83 4.72
N GLY A 139 -5.53 12.19 4.45
CA GLY A 139 -6.59 11.24 4.09
C GLY A 139 -6.31 10.46 2.81
N ASP A 140 -5.75 11.13 1.78
CA ASP A 140 -5.36 10.47 0.54
C ASP A 140 -4.27 9.43 0.80
N VAL A 141 -3.28 9.79 1.61
CA VAL A 141 -2.20 8.86 2.00
C VAL A 141 -2.75 7.69 2.82
N ALA A 142 -3.67 7.95 3.75
CA ALA A 142 -4.34 6.87 4.50
C ALA A 142 -5.06 5.89 3.56
N GLY A 143 -5.57 6.37 2.43
CA GLY A 143 -6.15 5.54 1.37
C GLY A 143 -5.15 4.63 0.70
N ALA A 144 -3.99 5.15 0.35
CA ALA A 144 -2.92 4.33 -0.21
C ALA A 144 -2.46 3.25 0.78
N VAL A 145 -2.33 3.62 2.06
CA VAL A 145 -1.93 2.71 3.14
C VAL A 145 -2.98 1.63 3.36
N CYS A 146 -4.26 2.00 3.34
CA CYS A 146 -5.36 1.04 3.40
C CYS A 146 -5.23 -0.02 2.29
N ALA A 147 -4.96 0.41 1.04
CA ALA A 147 -4.75 -0.52 -0.06
C ALA A 147 -3.50 -1.41 0.15
N GLU A 148 -2.41 -0.87 0.72
CA GLU A 148 -1.20 -1.65 1.04
C GLU A 148 -1.48 -2.77 2.04
N TRP A 149 -2.29 -2.52 3.09
CA TRP A 149 -2.64 -3.58 4.05
C TRP A 149 -3.33 -4.76 3.36
N HIS A 150 -4.25 -4.49 2.45
CA HIS A 150 -4.95 -5.53 1.69
C HIS A 150 -4.06 -6.22 0.64
N LEU A 151 -3.15 -5.47 0.00
CA LEU A 151 -2.18 -6.05 -0.92
C LEU A 151 -1.22 -7.01 -0.18
N HIS A 152 -0.75 -6.63 0.99
CA HIS A 152 0.09 -7.50 1.81
C HIS A 152 -0.70 -8.63 2.50
N ALA A 153 -1.99 -8.46 2.80
CA ALA A 153 -2.86 -9.56 3.17
C ALA A 153 -2.94 -10.61 2.04
N TRP A 154 -3.02 -10.17 0.78
CA TRP A 154 -2.94 -11.08 -0.37
C TRP A 154 -1.59 -11.80 -0.45
N ASP A 155 -0.47 -11.11 -0.21
CA ASP A 155 0.85 -11.72 -0.20
C ASP A 155 0.96 -12.81 0.89
N LEU A 156 0.46 -12.54 2.11
CA LEU A 156 0.41 -13.52 3.21
C LEU A 156 -0.52 -14.71 2.88
N ALA A 157 -1.70 -14.44 2.30
CA ALA A 157 -2.61 -15.49 1.89
C ALA A 157 -1.94 -16.42 0.85
N ARG A 158 -1.24 -15.87 -0.12
CA ARG A 158 -0.49 -16.65 -1.13
C ARG A 158 0.62 -17.49 -0.51
N ALA A 159 1.33 -16.97 0.49
CA ALA A 159 2.32 -17.75 1.25
C ALA A 159 1.70 -18.94 2.00
N LEU A 160 0.43 -18.81 2.43
CA LEU A 160 -0.37 -19.88 3.02
C LEU A 160 -1.03 -20.81 1.98
N GLY A 161 -0.82 -20.59 0.68
CA GLY A 161 -1.50 -21.34 -0.38
C GLY A 161 -2.99 -21.03 -0.50
N LYS A 162 -3.43 -19.84 -0.04
CA LYS A 162 -4.83 -19.39 -0.03
C LYS A 162 -5.09 -18.29 -1.04
N ASP A 163 -6.34 -18.13 -1.41
CA ASP A 163 -6.83 -16.98 -2.15
C ASP A 163 -7.36 -15.91 -1.18
N TYR A 164 -7.20 -14.66 -1.57
CA TYR A 164 -7.73 -13.51 -0.85
C TYR A 164 -8.30 -12.48 -1.82
N CYS A 165 -9.48 -11.97 -1.50
CA CYS A 165 -10.10 -10.84 -2.16
C CYS A 165 -10.78 -9.97 -1.09
N PRO A 166 -10.53 -8.66 -1.06
CA PRO A 166 -11.16 -7.75 -0.10
C PRO A 166 -12.65 -7.59 -0.37
N ALA A 167 -13.44 -7.31 0.67
CA ALA A 167 -14.87 -7.06 0.55
C ALA A 167 -15.20 -5.75 -0.22
N ASN A 168 -14.30 -4.76 -0.14
CA ASN A 168 -14.52 -3.42 -0.68
C ASN A 168 -13.42 -2.97 -1.66
N PRO A 169 -13.19 -3.69 -2.77
CA PRO A 169 -12.10 -3.39 -3.70
C PRO A 169 -12.18 -2.00 -4.34
N ASP A 170 -13.39 -1.46 -4.51
CA ASP A 170 -13.59 -0.12 -5.09
C ASP A 170 -13.06 0.99 -4.18
N ILE A 171 -13.25 0.84 -2.86
CA ILE A 171 -12.71 1.77 -1.86
C ILE A 171 -11.19 1.73 -1.88
N LEU A 172 -10.58 0.54 -1.97
CA LEU A 172 -9.14 0.38 -2.04
C LEU A 172 -8.57 1.01 -3.30
N ALA A 173 -9.22 0.82 -4.45
CA ALA A 173 -8.82 1.42 -5.71
C ALA A 173 -8.94 2.95 -5.69
N ALA A 174 -9.99 3.50 -5.06
CA ALA A 174 -10.14 4.93 -4.87
C ALA A 174 -9.04 5.50 -3.97
N GLY A 175 -8.76 4.86 -2.84
CA GLY A 175 -7.70 5.26 -1.91
C GLY A 175 -6.32 5.19 -2.53
N TRP A 176 -6.02 4.13 -3.28
CA TRP A 176 -4.76 4.01 -4.02
C TRP A 176 -4.54 5.17 -4.97
N ARG A 177 -5.56 5.52 -5.79
CA ARG A 177 -5.47 6.63 -6.73
C ARG A 177 -5.25 7.98 -6.04
N ALA A 178 -5.95 8.21 -4.95
CA ALA A 178 -5.83 9.45 -4.18
C ALA A 178 -4.42 9.61 -3.59
N GLY A 179 -3.91 8.57 -2.94
CA GLY A 179 -2.66 8.65 -2.19
C GLY A 179 -1.40 8.34 -3.01
N LYS A 180 -1.54 7.69 -4.17
CA LYS A 180 -0.41 7.36 -5.07
C LYS A 180 -0.60 7.89 -6.50
N PRO A 181 -0.81 9.20 -6.68
CA PRO A 181 -1.04 9.78 -8.01
C PRO A 181 0.17 9.64 -8.96
N HIS A 182 1.35 9.34 -8.43
CA HIS A 182 2.58 9.07 -9.18
C HIS A 182 2.67 7.64 -9.74
N LEU A 183 1.80 6.74 -9.26
CA LEU A 183 1.66 5.36 -9.73
C LEU A 183 0.28 5.20 -10.37
N PRO A 184 0.07 5.73 -11.59
CA PRO A 184 -1.21 5.61 -12.26
C PRO A 184 -1.51 4.12 -12.44
N LEU A 185 -2.73 3.73 -12.09
CA LEU A 185 -3.24 2.42 -12.43
C LEU A 185 -3.33 2.38 -13.95
N ARG A 186 -2.37 1.75 -14.60
CA ARG A 186 -2.44 1.54 -16.03
C ARG A 186 -3.40 0.39 -16.30
N PRO A 187 -4.42 0.58 -17.16
CA PRO A 187 -5.09 -0.57 -17.76
C PRO A 187 -4.01 -1.42 -18.44
N PRO A 188 -4.15 -2.76 -18.46
CA PRO A 188 -3.23 -3.59 -19.20
C PRO A 188 -3.18 -3.06 -20.63
N VAL A 189 -2.01 -2.59 -21.03
CA VAL A 189 -1.78 -2.28 -22.45
C VAL A 189 -2.03 -3.61 -23.16
N ALA A 190 -3.15 -3.71 -23.87
CA ALA A 190 -3.31 -4.78 -24.86
C ALA A 190 -2.03 -4.74 -25.64
N VAL A 191 -1.34 -5.88 -25.76
CA VAL A 191 -0.09 -5.99 -26.52
C VAL A 191 -0.45 -5.61 -27.96
N ALA A 192 -0.45 -4.30 -28.21
CA ALA A 192 -0.63 -3.77 -29.53
C ALA A 192 0.61 -4.20 -30.31
N ALA A 193 0.37 -4.95 -31.35
CA ALA A 193 1.36 -5.31 -32.33
C ALA A 193 2.26 -4.11 -32.61
N ARG A 194 3.58 -4.35 -32.62
CA ARG A 194 4.65 -3.36 -32.84
C ARG A 194 4.28 -2.43 -33.99
N GLY A 195 4.15 -1.16 -33.72
CA GLY A 195 4.15 -0.15 -34.76
C GLY A 195 3.11 0.97 -34.62
N ALA A 196 3.09 1.75 -33.56
CA ALA A 196 2.71 3.17 -33.57
C ALA A 196 2.96 3.76 -32.19
N ALA A 197 3.77 4.80 -32.10
CA ALA A 197 3.86 5.63 -30.89
C ALA A 197 2.51 6.35 -30.70
N PRO A 198 1.88 6.31 -29.53
CA PRO A 198 0.69 7.09 -29.29
C PRO A 198 1.08 8.56 -29.14
N ALA A 199 0.53 9.39 -30.02
CA ALA A 199 0.48 10.84 -29.83
C ALA A 199 -0.17 11.15 -28.48
N GLY A 200 0.34 12.18 -27.78
CA GLY A 200 -0.13 12.59 -26.46
C GLY A 200 -1.63 12.91 -26.44
N GLY A 201 -2.42 11.94 -26.05
CA GLY A 201 -3.82 12.08 -25.71
C GLY A 201 -3.93 12.25 -24.21
N SER A 202 -4.71 13.24 -23.76
CA SER A 202 -5.20 13.35 -22.40
C SER A 202 -5.78 12.01 -21.98
N VAL A 203 -5.37 11.49 -20.82
CA VAL A 203 -5.99 10.30 -20.22
C VAL A 203 -7.44 10.69 -19.93
N GLY A 204 -8.35 10.33 -20.85
CA GLY A 204 -9.78 10.51 -20.67
C GLY A 204 -10.25 9.72 -19.46
N ASP A 205 -11.35 10.16 -18.87
CA ASP A 205 -12.10 9.51 -17.79
C ASP A 205 -12.62 8.12 -18.26
N GLU A 206 -11.72 7.16 -18.49
CA GLU A 206 -12.13 5.78 -18.63
C GLU A 206 -12.75 5.31 -17.31
N ALA A 207 -13.99 4.87 -17.37
CA ALA A 207 -14.71 4.40 -16.21
C ALA A 207 -13.91 3.29 -15.51
N TRP A 208 -13.61 3.52 -14.24
CA TRP A 208 -12.92 2.55 -13.42
C TRP A 208 -13.69 1.24 -13.36
N PRO A 209 -13.01 0.10 -13.51
CA PRO A 209 -13.64 -1.18 -13.25
C PRO A 209 -14.07 -1.24 -11.78
N SER A 210 -15.16 -1.95 -11.50
CA SER A 210 -15.70 -2.13 -10.15
C SER A 210 -15.51 -3.57 -9.65
N GLY A 211 -15.63 -3.76 -8.35
CA GLY A 211 -15.60 -5.07 -7.71
C GLY A 211 -14.29 -5.83 -7.96
N ASN A 212 -14.38 -7.11 -8.28
CA ASN A 212 -13.22 -7.96 -8.51
C ASN A 212 -12.29 -7.48 -9.64
N ALA A 213 -12.79 -6.71 -10.59
CA ALA A 213 -11.96 -6.14 -11.66
C ALA A 213 -11.08 -5.01 -11.13
N ALA A 214 -11.58 -4.18 -10.20
CA ALA A 214 -10.80 -3.16 -9.51
C ALA A 214 -9.67 -3.80 -8.68
N TRP A 215 -9.97 -4.89 -7.97
CA TRP A 215 -8.97 -5.64 -7.21
C TRP A 215 -7.85 -6.20 -8.10
N ARG A 216 -8.22 -6.86 -9.21
CA ARG A 216 -7.22 -7.38 -10.16
C ARG A 216 -6.35 -6.27 -10.74
N MET A 217 -6.93 -5.09 -10.98
CA MET A 217 -6.17 -3.94 -11.45
C MET A 217 -5.16 -3.46 -10.38
N LEU A 218 -5.56 -3.40 -9.11
CA LEU A 218 -4.64 -3.09 -8.01
C LEU A 218 -3.47 -4.09 -7.94
N LEU A 219 -3.75 -5.39 -8.02
CA LEU A 219 -2.72 -6.43 -8.03
C LEU A 219 -1.76 -6.29 -9.21
N ARG A 220 -2.25 -5.97 -10.41
CA ARG A 220 -1.39 -5.73 -11.60
C ARG A 220 -0.55 -4.47 -11.43
N THR A 221 -1.16 -3.37 -10.98
CA THR A 221 -0.45 -2.09 -10.82
C THR A 221 0.63 -2.16 -9.75
N SER A 222 0.39 -2.96 -8.72
CA SER A 222 1.38 -3.23 -7.66
C SER A 222 2.41 -4.30 -8.04
N GLY A 223 2.34 -4.86 -9.27
CA GLY A 223 3.31 -5.83 -9.77
C GLY A 223 3.08 -7.28 -9.29
N ARG A 224 1.93 -7.57 -8.67
CA ARG A 224 1.61 -8.90 -8.12
C ARG A 224 0.99 -9.86 -9.13
N LEU A 225 0.41 -9.33 -10.19
CA LEU A 225 -0.10 -10.08 -11.33
C LEU A 225 0.49 -9.52 -12.63
N ALA A 226 0.77 -10.43 -13.56
CA ALA A 226 1.19 -10.10 -14.93
C ALA A 226 0.02 -9.54 -15.77
#